data_6d57289771b2ae1aa277e72768a8324f
#
_entry.id   6d57289771b2ae1aa277e72768a8324f
#
_cell.length_a   1.000
_cell.length_b   1.000
_cell.length_c   1.000
_cell.angle_alpha   90.00
_cell.angle_beta   90.00
_cell.angle_gamma   90.00
#
_symmetry.space_group_name_H-M   'P 1'
#
loop_
_entity.id
_entity.type
_entity.pdbx_description
1 polymer ?
#
loop_
_entity_poly.entity_id
_entity_poly.type
_entity_poly.pdbx_seq_one_letter_code
_entity_poly.pdbx_strand_id
1 'polypeptide(L)'
;EDFLSGDYVKVVYILAEGGDMEALKHEVAALPGAELVTGAQSGPRYLEMVDHTVSKGVGIRQALAAAGLEKRTLVCIGDYFNDESMLRQADIAACPSNAAQGIQEICQLITCSNNDGAVADLIEQLGLA
;
A
#
# COMPACT_ATOMS: atom_id res chain seq x y z
N GLU A 1 -7.35 -31.33 -1.03
CA GLU A 1 -8.78 -31.14 -0.77
C GLU A 1 -9.08 -29.66 -0.73
N ASP A 2 -9.85 -29.19 -1.70
CA ASP A 2 -10.61 -27.92 -1.76
C ASP A 2 -9.96 -26.60 -1.30
N PHE A 3 -8.64 -26.54 -1.28
CA PHE A 3 -7.93 -25.27 -1.07
C PHE A 3 -8.25 -24.25 -2.18
N LEU A 4 -8.79 -24.70 -3.31
CA LEU A 4 -9.11 -23.88 -4.48
C LEU A 4 -10.59 -23.55 -4.64
N SER A 5 -11.47 -23.97 -3.72
CA SER A 5 -12.93 -23.77 -3.81
C SER A 5 -13.46 -22.65 -2.90
N GLY A 6 -12.60 -21.89 -2.23
CA GLY A 6 -13.00 -20.80 -1.33
C GLY A 6 -13.02 -19.43 -2.01
N ASP A 7 -13.86 -18.53 -1.49
CA ASP A 7 -13.83 -17.11 -1.84
C ASP A 7 -12.64 -16.45 -1.15
N TYR A 8 -11.57 -16.19 -1.90
CA TYR A 8 -10.37 -15.55 -1.36
C TYR A 8 -10.41 -14.04 -1.62
N VAL A 9 -10.20 -13.25 -0.58
CA VAL A 9 -10.08 -11.79 -0.70
C VAL A 9 -8.65 -11.34 -1.00
N LYS A 10 -7.67 -12.20 -0.71
CA LYS A 10 -6.24 -11.90 -0.92
C LYS A 10 -5.43 -13.20 -0.97
N VAL A 11 -4.44 -13.24 -1.85
CA VAL A 11 -3.37 -14.25 -1.86
C VAL A 11 -2.05 -13.54 -1.57
N VAL A 12 -1.21 -14.11 -0.72
CA VAL A 12 0.10 -13.55 -0.39
C VAL A 12 1.18 -14.56 -0.78
N TYR A 13 2.05 -14.15 -1.68
CA TYR A 13 3.28 -14.88 -1.97
C TYR A 13 4.39 -14.41 -1.04
N ILE A 14 5.07 -15.36 -0.43
CA ILE A 14 6.20 -15.08 0.47
C ILE A 14 7.45 -15.69 -0.15
N LEU A 15 8.38 -14.83 -0.59
CA LEU A 15 9.65 -15.28 -1.12
C LEU A 15 10.51 -15.93 -0.05
N ALA A 16 11.19 -17.01 -0.43
CA ALA A 16 12.30 -17.53 0.35
C ALA A 16 13.41 -16.48 0.49
N GLU A 17 14.28 -16.66 1.46
CA GLU A 17 15.45 -15.80 1.61
C GLU A 17 16.34 -15.85 0.35
N GLY A 18 16.71 -14.68 -0.18
CA GLY A 18 17.44 -14.57 -1.43
C GLY A 18 16.62 -14.76 -2.71
N GLY A 19 15.30 -14.89 -2.61
CA GLY A 19 14.41 -14.98 -3.78
C GLY A 19 14.33 -13.66 -4.57
N ASP A 20 14.05 -13.77 -5.86
CA ASP A 20 13.92 -12.63 -6.78
C ASP A 20 12.46 -12.19 -6.88
N MET A 21 12.14 -10.99 -6.38
CA MET A 21 10.81 -10.42 -6.42
C MET A 21 10.36 -10.06 -7.84
N GLU A 22 11.27 -9.59 -8.68
CA GLU A 22 10.91 -9.23 -10.05
C GLU A 22 10.62 -10.48 -10.90
N ALA A 23 11.37 -11.56 -10.69
CA ALA A 23 11.06 -12.85 -11.29
C ALA A 23 9.69 -13.36 -10.85
N LEU A 24 9.35 -13.28 -9.54
CA LEU A 24 8.03 -13.67 -9.04
C LEU A 24 6.91 -12.84 -9.66
N LYS A 25 7.06 -11.52 -9.73
CA LYS A 25 6.07 -10.64 -10.37
C LYS A 25 5.84 -11.02 -11.84
N HIS A 26 6.92 -11.32 -12.55
CA HIS A 26 6.85 -11.74 -13.94
C HIS A 26 6.15 -13.09 -14.10
N GLU A 27 6.46 -14.07 -13.25
CA GLU A 27 5.81 -15.38 -13.27
C GLU A 27 4.30 -15.26 -12.97
N VAL A 28 3.93 -14.48 -11.95
CA VAL A 28 2.52 -14.26 -11.58
C VAL A 28 1.77 -13.54 -12.71
N ALA A 29 2.38 -12.55 -13.35
CA ALA A 29 1.77 -11.84 -14.48
C ALA A 29 1.54 -12.72 -15.71
N ALA A 30 2.24 -13.85 -15.83
CA ALA A 30 2.09 -14.81 -16.92
C ALA A 30 1.02 -15.87 -16.65
N LEU A 31 0.44 -15.92 -15.44
CA LEU A 31 -0.60 -16.90 -15.10
C LEU A 31 -1.93 -16.59 -15.82
N PRO A 32 -2.71 -17.61 -16.21
CA PRO A 32 -4.07 -17.40 -16.68
C PRO A 32 -4.91 -16.66 -15.63
N GLY A 33 -5.64 -15.62 -16.03
CA GLY A 33 -6.44 -14.81 -15.12
C GLY A 33 -5.66 -13.70 -14.37
N ALA A 34 -4.38 -13.50 -14.70
CA ALA A 34 -3.58 -12.44 -14.09
C ALA A 34 -4.18 -11.03 -14.31
N GLU A 35 -4.96 -10.85 -15.38
CA GLU A 35 -5.68 -9.60 -15.66
C GLU A 35 -6.80 -9.28 -14.66
N LEU A 36 -7.26 -10.27 -13.90
CA LEU A 36 -8.30 -10.10 -12.88
C LEU A 36 -7.76 -9.71 -11.51
N VAL A 37 -6.46 -9.69 -11.35
CA VAL A 37 -5.80 -9.38 -10.08
C VAL A 37 -4.74 -8.30 -10.24
N THR A 38 -4.47 -7.61 -9.15
CA THR A 38 -3.37 -6.64 -9.04
C THR A 38 -2.40 -7.11 -7.97
N GLY A 39 -1.11 -7.13 -8.33
CA GLY A 39 -0.02 -7.43 -7.40
C GLY A 39 0.51 -6.15 -6.76
N ALA A 40 0.56 -6.10 -5.44
CA ALA A 40 1.18 -5.02 -4.69
C ALA A 40 2.25 -5.58 -3.75
N GLN A 41 3.47 -5.07 -3.87
CA GLN A 41 4.54 -5.44 -2.96
C GLN A 41 4.35 -4.70 -1.63
N SER A 42 4.26 -5.44 -0.52
CA SER A 42 4.06 -4.90 0.83
C SER A 42 5.28 -5.08 1.75
N GLY A 43 6.39 -5.47 1.18
CA GLY A 43 7.67 -5.65 1.86
C GLY A 43 8.69 -6.32 0.96
N PRO A 44 9.94 -6.49 1.42
CA PRO A 44 11.02 -7.05 0.58
C PRO A 44 10.72 -8.46 0.05
N ARG A 45 9.88 -9.21 0.74
CA ARG A 45 9.59 -10.63 0.47
C ARG A 45 8.11 -10.93 0.23
N TYR A 46 7.23 -9.92 0.26
CA TYR A 46 5.79 -10.12 0.22
C TYR A 46 5.20 -9.51 -1.05
N LEU A 47 4.52 -10.34 -1.86
CA LEU A 47 3.69 -9.91 -2.97
C LEU A 47 2.23 -10.27 -2.64
N GLU A 48 1.40 -9.26 -2.51
CA GLU A 48 -0.04 -9.40 -2.23
C GLU A 48 -0.81 -9.31 -3.54
N MET A 49 -1.63 -10.31 -3.82
CA MET A 49 -2.54 -10.32 -4.95
C MET A 49 -3.96 -10.10 -4.45
N VAL A 50 -4.61 -9.10 -4.99
CA VAL A 50 -6.01 -8.75 -4.71
C VAL A 50 -6.77 -8.60 -6.03
N ASP A 51 -8.09 -8.58 -5.99
CA ASP A 51 -8.90 -8.21 -7.15
C ASP A 51 -8.42 -6.88 -7.74
N HIS A 52 -8.35 -6.79 -9.08
CA HIS A 52 -7.81 -5.60 -9.77
C HIS A 52 -8.58 -4.30 -9.48
N THR A 53 -9.82 -4.39 -8.99
CA THR A 53 -10.62 -3.23 -8.59
C THR A 53 -10.33 -2.77 -7.16
N VAL A 54 -9.52 -3.52 -6.40
CA VAL A 54 -9.22 -3.24 -4.98
C VAL A 54 -7.83 -2.63 -4.84
N SER A 55 -7.77 -1.54 -4.08
CA SER A 55 -6.51 -0.94 -3.62
C SER A 55 -6.76 -0.11 -2.36
N LYS A 56 -5.69 0.27 -1.63
CA LYS A 56 -5.82 1.20 -0.50
C LYS A 56 -6.40 2.56 -0.93
N GLY A 57 -6.09 3.01 -2.16
CA GLY A 57 -6.67 4.22 -2.73
C GLY A 57 -8.17 4.11 -2.98
N VAL A 58 -8.66 3.00 -3.50
CA VAL A 58 -10.11 2.77 -3.64
C VAL A 58 -10.77 2.71 -2.26
N GLY A 59 -10.17 1.98 -1.31
CA GLY A 59 -10.69 1.84 0.05
C GLY A 59 -10.85 3.17 0.78
N ILE A 60 -9.85 4.07 0.71
CA ILE A 60 -9.94 5.37 1.38
C ILE A 60 -11.04 6.26 0.76
N ARG A 61 -11.23 6.24 -0.56
CA ARG A 61 -12.32 6.98 -1.21
C ARG A 61 -13.69 6.49 -0.77
N GLN A 62 -13.87 5.18 -0.71
CA GLN A 62 -15.13 4.58 -0.22
C GLN A 62 -15.38 4.93 1.25
N ALA A 63 -14.34 4.91 2.09
CA ALA A 63 -14.45 5.28 3.50
C ALA A 63 -14.82 6.76 3.66
N LEU A 64 -14.19 7.67 2.91
CA LEU A 64 -14.52 9.11 2.92
C LEU A 64 -15.96 9.36 2.45
N ALA A 65 -16.40 8.70 1.39
CA ALA A 65 -17.76 8.82 0.89
C ALA A 65 -18.78 8.31 1.93
N ALA A 66 -18.54 7.14 2.52
CA ALA A 66 -19.41 6.58 3.56
C ALA A 66 -19.51 7.46 4.82
N ALA A 67 -18.43 8.21 5.11
CA ALA A 67 -18.38 9.13 6.25
C ALA A 67 -18.87 10.55 5.93
N GLY A 68 -19.16 10.89 4.67
CA GLY A 68 -19.49 12.25 4.23
C GLY A 68 -18.34 13.25 4.37
N LEU A 69 -17.10 12.77 4.21
CA LEU A 69 -15.87 13.54 4.42
C LEU A 69 -15.11 13.87 3.14
N GLU A 70 -15.70 13.69 1.96
CA GLU A 70 -15.02 13.84 0.64
C GLU A 70 -14.45 15.24 0.40
N LYS A 71 -14.96 16.24 1.11
CA LYS A 71 -14.52 17.65 1.00
C LYS A 71 -13.49 18.04 2.08
N ARG A 72 -12.99 17.09 2.85
CA ARG A 72 -11.96 17.33 3.86
C ARG A 72 -10.57 17.11 3.28
N THR A 73 -9.59 17.80 3.84
CA THR A 73 -8.18 17.57 3.51
C THR A 73 -7.81 16.15 3.90
N LEU A 74 -7.36 15.37 2.93
CA LEU A 74 -6.92 14.00 3.11
C LEU A 74 -5.41 13.98 3.32
N VAL A 75 -4.98 13.55 4.48
CA VAL A 75 -3.58 13.28 4.79
C VAL A 75 -3.39 11.76 4.85
N CYS A 76 -2.42 11.24 4.13
CA CYS A 76 -2.07 9.82 4.15
C CYS A 76 -0.62 9.63 4.54
N ILE A 77 -0.34 8.58 5.30
CA ILE A 77 1.02 8.12 5.60
C ILE A 77 1.15 6.65 5.22
N GLY A 78 2.26 6.29 4.57
CA GLY A 78 2.53 4.93 4.13
C GLY A 78 4.03 4.71 3.90
N ASP A 79 4.48 3.47 3.90
CA ASP A 79 5.91 3.14 3.86
C ASP A 79 6.32 2.24 2.69
N TYR A 80 5.35 1.61 2.01
CA TYR A 80 5.68 0.67 0.94
C TYR A 80 4.75 0.78 -0.27
N PHE A 81 5.05 0.04 -1.36
CA PHE A 81 4.37 0.17 -2.66
C PHE A 81 2.88 -0.16 -2.64
N ASN A 82 2.40 -0.98 -1.69
CA ASN A 82 0.97 -1.21 -1.49
C ASN A 82 0.21 0.01 -0.96
N ASP A 83 0.92 1.05 -0.48
CA ASP A 83 0.35 2.33 -0.06
C ASP A 83 0.31 3.37 -1.17
N GLU A 84 1.05 3.17 -2.27
CA GLU A 84 1.22 4.15 -3.34
C GLU A 84 -0.12 4.68 -3.86
N SER A 85 -1.09 3.81 -4.10
CA SER A 85 -2.42 4.20 -4.61
C SER A 85 -3.18 5.13 -3.67
N MET A 86 -2.98 5.01 -2.37
CA MET A 86 -3.55 5.89 -1.34
C MET A 86 -2.77 7.20 -1.25
N LEU A 87 -1.45 7.13 -1.22
CA LEU A 87 -0.58 8.31 -1.14
C LEU A 87 -0.79 9.26 -2.32
N ARG A 88 -0.91 8.72 -3.54
CA ARG A 88 -1.19 9.51 -4.75
C ARG A 88 -2.56 10.21 -4.77
N GLN A 89 -3.47 9.83 -3.90
CA GLN A 89 -4.80 10.44 -3.77
C GLN A 89 -4.89 11.43 -2.61
N ALA A 90 -3.88 11.50 -1.76
CA ALA A 90 -3.83 12.41 -0.64
C ALA A 90 -3.60 13.85 -1.10
N ASP A 91 -4.17 14.81 -0.37
CA ASP A 91 -3.79 16.22 -0.47
C ASP A 91 -2.39 16.45 0.11
N ILE A 92 -2.05 15.68 1.16
CA ILE A 92 -0.72 15.64 1.77
C ILE A 92 -0.33 14.17 1.94
N ALA A 93 0.65 13.72 1.17
CA ALA A 93 1.25 12.41 1.33
C ALA A 93 2.49 12.50 2.22
N ALA A 94 2.59 11.59 3.18
CA ALA A 94 3.71 11.48 4.11
C ALA A 94 4.26 10.06 4.14
N CYS A 95 5.52 9.92 4.51
CA CYS A 95 6.13 8.62 4.76
C CYS A 95 7.17 8.69 5.88
N PRO A 96 7.44 7.59 6.59
CA PRO A 96 8.55 7.53 7.52
C PRO A 96 9.90 7.54 6.80
N SER A 97 10.93 8.01 7.48
CA SER A 97 12.30 8.14 6.93
C SER A 97 12.91 6.82 6.47
N ASN A 98 12.40 5.69 6.95
CA ASN A 98 12.79 4.35 6.53
C ASN A 98 11.81 3.69 5.54
N ALA A 99 10.94 4.48 4.89
CA ALA A 99 10.09 4.01 3.80
C ALA A 99 10.92 3.61 2.57
N ALA A 100 10.35 2.79 1.70
CA ALA A 100 10.95 2.44 0.41
C ALA A 100 11.27 3.71 -0.39
N GLN A 101 12.42 3.75 -1.06
CA GLN A 101 12.90 4.95 -1.76
C GLN A 101 11.86 5.51 -2.75
N GLY A 102 11.23 4.66 -3.58
CA GLY A 102 10.19 5.11 -4.52
C GLY A 102 8.94 5.69 -3.84
N ILE A 103 8.67 5.36 -2.57
CA ILE A 103 7.61 5.97 -1.78
C ILE A 103 8.05 7.33 -1.23
N GLN A 104 9.29 7.47 -0.79
CA GLN A 104 9.81 8.77 -0.37
C GLN A 104 9.76 9.82 -1.48
N GLU A 105 9.98 9.41 -2.74
CA GLU A 105 9.98 10.28 -3.92
C GLU A 105 8.60 10.88 -4.25
N ILE A 106 7.52 10.23 -3.81
CA ILE A 106 6.14 10.71 -4.05
C ILE A 106 5.52 11.44 -2.86
N CYS A 107 6.17 11.45 -1.69
CA CYS A 107 5.67 12.08 -0.48
C CYS A 107 6.16 13.53 -0.35
N GLN A 108 5.29 14.42 0.16
CA GLN A 108 5.63 15.80 0.46
C GLN A 108 6.28 15.95 1.84
N LEU A 109 5.93 15.07 2.80
CA LEU A 109 6.45 15.09 4.16
C LEU A 109 7.17 13.79 4.48
N ILE A 110 8.33 13.91 5.10
CA ILE A 110 9.07 12.78 5.65
C ILE A 110 9.10 12.92 7.16
N THR A 111 8.61 11.91 7.86
CA THR A 111 8.59 11.85 9.32
C THR A 111 9.82 11.12 9.86
N CYS A 112 9.94 11.04 11.17
CA CYS A 112 10.89 10.14 11.79
C CYS A 112 10.63 8.68 11.37
N SER A 113 11.50 7.74 11.75
CA SER A 113 11.33 6.32 11.45
C SER A 113 10.01 5.77 12.05
N ASN A 114 9.45 4.76 11.41
CA ASN A 114 8.26 4.05 11.94
C ASN A 114 8.49 3.47 13.34
N ASN A 115 9.75 3.23 13.73
CA ASN A 115 10.12 2.78 15.07
C ASN A 115 10.12 3.91 16.12
N ASP A 116 10.10 5.16 15.68
CA ASP A 116 10.26 6.36 16.53
C ASP A 116 8.97 7.20 16.63
N GLY A 117 7.83 6.65 16.17
CA GLY A 117 6.54 7.32 16.29
C GLY A 117 6.15 8.20 15.11
N ALA A 118 6.39 7.75 13.89
CA ALA A 118 6.15 8.47 12.63
C ALA A 118 4.77 9.16 12.52
N VAL A 119 3.71 8.54 13.05
CA VAL A 119 2.36 9.14 13.02
C VAL A 119 2.26 10.32 13.97
N ALA A 120 2.86 10.24 15.16
CA ALA A 120 2.89 11.34 16.12
C ALA A 120 3.68 12.54 15.55
N ASP A 121 4.85 12.26 14.98
CA ASP A 121 5.67 13.29 14.30
C ASP A 121 4.89 13.96 13.15
N LEU A 122 4.14 13.20 12.35
CA LEU A 122 3.29 13.78 11.31
C LEU A 122 2.23 14.73 11.88
N ILE A 123 1.57 14.35 12.97
CA ILE A 123 0.55 15.17 13.63
C ILE A 123 1.18 16.49 14.13
N GLU A 124 2.38 16.42 14.72
CA GLU A 124 3.13 17.59 15.18
C GLU A 124 3.54 18.49 14.00
N GLN A 125 4.09 17.93 12.92
CA GLN A 125 4.48 18.68 11.71
C GLN A 125 3.29 19.42 11.08
N LEU A 126 2.08 18.84 11.18
CA LEU A 126 0.85 19.47 10.68
C LEU A 126 0.24 20.50 11.65
N GLY A 127 0.80 20.65 12.86
CA GLY A 127 0.28 21.57 13.88
C GLY A 127 -1.07 21.15 14.43
N LEU A 128 -1.36 19.84 14.49
CA LEU A 128 -2.62 19.26 14.96
C LEU A 128 -2.52 18.73 16.40
N ALA A 129 -1.37 18.85 17.05
CA ALA A 129 -1.11 18.43 18.43
C ALA A 129 -1.30 19.61 19.40
#